data_369a37494beb99a7db6c16a023a7e5a2
#
_entry.id   369a37494beb99a7db6c16a023a7e5a2
#
_cell.length_a   1.000
_cell.length_b   1.000
_cell.length_c   1.000
_cell.angle_alpha   90.00
_cell.angle_beta   90.00
_cell.angle_gamma   90.00
#
_symmetry.space_group_name_H-M   'P 1'
#
loop_
_entity.id
_entity.type
_entity.pdbx_description
1 polymer ?
#
loop_
_entity_poly.entity_id
_entity_poly.type
_entity_poly.pdbx_seq_one_letter_code
_entity_poly.pdbx_strand_id
1 'polypeptide(L)'
;MNPKYAPLFQSFTLNNGVTVKNRLAVAPMTHFGSHADGLISDQERTFLGNRAGDMGLFISAATLVQEGGKAFRGQPEATGEHCLDSLKETAQIIQKQGAKAILQIHHGGSQAMVELNRRDKISASASEKDGAREASAAEVEELIASFAQAADLALRAGFDGVEIHGANGYLIQQFYSAQSNRRNDQWGGSLENRMRFPLAVVDAVAAVREKHQRNDFIIGYRFSPEEAGEDGLTMAETGALIDALVQKP
;
A
#
# COMPACT_ATOMS: atom_id res chain seq x y z
N MET A 1 28.63 -19.98 0.92
CA MET A 1 27.65 -19.18 1.71
C MET A 1 27.83 -19.51 3.18
N ASN A 2 27.77 -18.51 4.08
CA ASN A 2 27.83 -18.78 5.52
C ASN A 2 26.55 -19.54 5.94
N PRO A 3 26.65 -20.73 6.59
CA PRO A 3 25.52 -21.56 6.98
C PRO A 3 24.47 -20.83 7.81
N LYS A 4 24.88 -19.81 8.58
CA LYS A 4 23.99 -18.94 9.37
C LYS A 4 22.88 -18.27 8.51
N TYR A 5 23.16 -17.98 7.25
CA TYR A 5 22.24 -17.29 6.34
C TYR A 5 21.49 -18.27 5.40
N ALA A 6 21.77 -19.57 5.48
CA ALA A 6 21.11 -20.56 4.64
C ALA A 6 19.56 -20.48 4.69
N PRO A 7 18.92 -20.25 5.85
CA PRO A 7 17.46 -20.14 5.92
C PRO A 7 16.86 -19.01 5.07
N LEU A 8 17.60 -17.92 4.80
CA LEU A 8 17.12 -16.81 3.96
C LEU A 8 16.90 -17.23 2.50
N PHE A 9 17.65 -18.23 2.04
CA PHE A 9 17.62 -18.71 0.66
C PHE A 9 16.73 -19.94 0.45
N GLN A 10 16.08 -20.42 1.50
CA GLN A 10 15.07 -21.47 1.42
C GLN A 10 13.72 -20.90 1.00
N SER A 11 12.99 -21.67 0.20
CA SER A 11 11.61 -21.33 -0.14
C SER A 11 10.74 -21.18 1.12
N PHE A 12 9.71 -20.37 0.99
CA PHE A 12 8.76 -20.12 2.06
C PHE A 12 7.33 -20.10 1.48
N THR A 13 6.42 -20.78 2.14
CA THR A 13 5.00 -20.78 1.76
C THR A 13 4.25 -19.81 2.65
N LEU A 14 3.57 -18.84 2.02
CA LEU A 14 2.72 -17.85 2.67
C LEU A 14 1.43 -18.51 3.18
N ASN A 15 0.69 -17.82 4.04
CA ASN A 15 -0.57 -18.31 4.62
C ASN A 15 -1.65 -18.65 3.58
N ASN A 16 -1.65 -17.98 2.43
CA ASN A 16 -2.55 -18.27 1.31
C ASN A 16 -2.07 -19.42 0.39
N GLY A 17 -1.01 -20.14 0.77
CA GLY A 17 -0.48 -21.27 0.01
C GLY A 17 0.51 -20.92 -1.11
N VAL A 18 0.75 -19.63 -1.39
CA VAL A 18 1.73 -19.20 -2.39
C VAL A 18 3.14 -19.43 -1.88
N THR A 19 3.96 -20.12 -2.68
CA THR A 19 5.36 -20.33 -2.36
C THR A 19 6.24 -19.29 -3.05
N VAL A 20 7.09 -18.62 -2.27
CA VAL A 20 8.15 -17.74 -2.74
C VAL A 20 9.49 -18.48 -2.71
N LYS A 21 10.37 -18.22 -3.69
CA LYS A 21 11.62 -18.99 -3.86
C LYS A 21 12.62 -18.84 -2.72
N ASN A 22 12.53 -17.75 -1.96
CA ASN A 22 13.36 -17.48 -0.78
C ASN A 22 12.69 -16.38 0.09
N ARG A 23 13.31 -16.06 1.24
CA ARG A 23 12.82 -15.07 2.21
C ARG A 23 13.41 -13.67 2.01
N LEU A 24 13.95 -13.38 0.84
CA LEU A 24 14.47 -12.06 0.49
C LEU A 24 13.41 -11.28 -0.29
N ALA A 25 13.25 -10.02 0.06
CA ALA A 25 12.33 -9.12 -0.62
C ALA A 25 13.02 -7.79 -0.94
N VAL A 26 12.76 -7.24 -2.12
CA VAL A 26 13.02 -5.82 -2.37
C VAL A 26 11.93 -5.04 -1.68
N ALA A 27 12.32 -4.20 -0.71
CA ALA A 27 11.40 -3.31 -0.02
C ALA A 27 10.86 -2.23 -0.97
N PRO A 28 9.64 -1.74 -0.76
CA PRO A 28 9.12 -0.63 -1.54
C PRO A 28 9.97 0.61 -1.31
N MET A 29 10.42 1.20 -2.40
CA MET A 29 11.22 2.43 -2.35
C MET A 29 10.58 3.49 -3.22
N THR A 30 10.28 4.64 -2.61
CA THR A 30 9.82 5.82 -3.34
C THR A 30 10.87 6.24 -4.34
N HIS A 31 10.45 6.44 -5.57
CA HIS A 31 11.26 7.03 -6.63
C HIS A 31 10.47 8.14 -7.32
N PHE A 32 11.18 8.99 -8.06
CA PHE A 32 10.60 10.09 -8.82
C PHE A 32 10.70 9.82 -10.34
N GLY A 33 10.60 8.53 -10.70
CA GLY A 33 10.98 8.05 -12.03
C GLY A 33 9.84 7.88 -13.01
N SER A 34 8.58 7.76 -12.57
CA SER A 34 7.44 7.66 -13.49
C SER A 34 7.18 8.98 -14.22
N HIS A 35 6.50 8.94 -15.35
CA HIS A 35 6.03 10.13 -16.05
C HIS A 35 5.07 10.96 -15.17
N ALA A 36 4.78 12.19 -15.58
CA ALA A 36 3.90 13.09 -14.83
C ALA A 36 2.47 12.55 -14.64
N ASP A 37 2.02 11.72 -15.58
CA ASP A 37 0.75 10.99 -15.56
C ASP A 37 0.81 9.65 -14.80
N GLY A 38 1.91 9.38 -14.11
CA GLY A 38 2.11 8.17 -13.31
C GLY A 38 2.38 6.89 -14.10
N LEU A 39 2.57 7.00 -15.43
CA LEU A 39 2.91 5.85 -16.26
C LEU A 39 4.41 5.54 -16.22
N ILE A 40 4.77 4.28 -16.46
CA ILE A 40 6.15 3.80 -16.42
C ILE A 40 7.04 4.51 -17.44
N SER A 41 8.18 5.03 -16.99
CA SER A 41 9.20 5.66 -17.83
C SER A 41 10.35 4.71 -18.20
N ASP A 42 11.22 5.10 -19.14
CA ASP A 42 12.42 4.34 -19.47
C ASP A 42 13.42 4.27 -18.30
N GLN A 43 13.45 5.32 -17.47
CA GLN A 43 14.27 5.33 -16.26
C GLN A 43 13.77 4.28 -15.26
N GLU A 44 12.47 4.18 -15.08
CA GLU A 44 11.86 3.19 -14.20
C GLU A 44 12.02 1.76 -14.74
N ARG A 45 11.85 1.53 -16.05
CA ARG A 45 12.15 0.26 -16.71
C ARG A 45 13.58 -0.20 -16.43
N THR A 46 14.54 0.70 -16.58
CA THR A 46 15.95 0.44 -16.31
C THR A 46 16.19 0.11 -14.83
N PHE A 47 15.55 0.86 -13.93
CA PHE A 47 15.64 0.63 -12.48
C PHE A 47 15.10 -0.75 -12.10
N LEU A 48 13.92 -1.12 -12.59
CA LEU A 48 13.26 -2.40 -12.26
C LEU A 48 13.97 -3.59 -12.89
N GLY A 49 14.53 -3.44 -14.10
CA GLY A 49 15.06 -4.53 -14.92
C GLY A 49 16.24 -5.32 -14.32
N ASN A 50 16.89 -4.81 -13.28
CA ASN A 50 18.12 -5.41 -12.73
C ASN A 50 18.08 -5.63 -11.20
N ARG A 51 16.88 -5.67 -10.56
CA ARG A 51 16.79 -5.67 -9.10
C ARG A 51 16.05 -6.86 -8.49
N ALA A 52 15.35 -7.63 -9.28
CA ALA A 52 14.47 -8.69 -8.78
C ALA A 52 15.07 -10.11 -8.88
N GLY A 53 16.24 -10.30 -9.54
CA GLY A 53 16.76 -11.61 -9.93
C GLY A 53 16.90 -12.63 -8.83
N ASP A 54 17.43 -12.24 -7.67
CA ASP A 54 17.67 -13.17 -6.55
C ASP A 54 16.59 -13.06 -5.46
N MET A 55 15.56 -12.25 -5.66
CA MET A 55 14.53 -11.97 -4.65
C MET A 55 13.32 -12.89 -4.78
N GLY A 56 12.75 -13.31 -3.65
CA GLY A 56 11.46 -14.02 -3.62
C GLY A 56 10.29 -13.10 -3.92
N LEU A 57 10.34 -11.88 -3.38
CA LEU A 57 9.35 -10.82 -3.59
C LEU A 57 10.01 -9.53 -4.08
N PHE A 58 9.31 -8.79 -4.89
CA PHE A 58 9.63 -7.40 -5.22
C PHE A 58 8.40 -6.54 -4.99
N ILE A 59 8.47 -5.64 -4.02
CA ILE A 59 7.38 -4.70 -3.72
C ILE A 59 7.70 -3.40 -4.45
N SER A 60 6.76 -2.93 -5.28
CA SER A 60 6.93 -1.71 -6.09
C SER A 60 7.00 -0.44 -5.23
N ALA A 61 7.32 0.68 -5.86
CA ALA A 61 7.16 1.99 -5.24
C ALA A 61 5.70 2.25 -4.83
N ALA A 62 5.51 3.18 -3.89
CA ALA A 62 4.19 3.63 -3.44
C ALA A 62 3.36 4.16 -4.61
N THR A 63 2.37 3.39 -5.05
CA THR A 63 1.55 3.65 -6.23
C THR A 63 0.23 4.31 -5.81
N LEU A 64 -0.08 5.46 -6.39
CA LEU A 64 -1.26 6.27 -6.09
C LEU A 64 -2.55 5.52 -6.42
N VAL A 65 -3.52 5.53 -5.50
CA VAL A 65 -4.84 4.89 -5.69
C VAL A 65 -5.95 5.87 -6.08
N GLN A 66 -5.81 7.16 -5.72
CA GLN A 66 -6.84 8.18 -5.97
C GLN A 66 -6.22 9.56 -6.16
N GLU A 67 -6.74 10.32 -7.12
CA GLU A 67 -6.41 11.74 -7.26
C GLU A 67 -6.75 12.49 -5.96
N GLY A 68 -5.84 13.37 -5.51
CA GLY A 68 -5.89 13.99 -4.20
C GLY A 68 -4.87 13.40 -3.22
N GLY A 69 -4.40 12.20 -3.45
CA GLY A 69 -3.41 11.51 -2.62
C GLY A 69 -1.98 11.53 -3.14
N LYS A 70 -1.68 12.20 -4.25
CA LYS A 70 -0.33 12.23 -4.85
C LYS A 70 0.65 12.95 -3.93
N ALA A 71 1.65 12.22 -3.45
CA ALA A 71 2.57 12.71 -2.42
C ALA A 71 3.93 13.15 -2.97
N PHE A 72 4.28 12.80 -4.21
CA PHE A 72 5.55 13.18 -4.82
C PHE A 72 5.48 13.18 -6.35
N ARG A 73 6.38 13.94 -6.97
CA ARG A 73 6.51 13.98 -8.44
C ARG A 73 6.98 12.62 -8.94
N GLY A 74 6.52 12.22 -10.13
CA GLY A 74 6.88 10.93 -10.70
C GLY A 74 6.44 9.73 -9.85
N GLN A 75 5.36 9.87 -9.09
CA GLN A 75 4.71 8.77 -8.39
C GLN A 75 3.98 7.90 -9.41
N PRO A 76 4.17 6.56 -9.40
CA PRO A 76 3.36 5.67 -10.23
C PRO A 76 1.90 5.70 -9.78
N GLU A 77 0.97 5.38 -10.71
CA GLU A 77 -0.47 5.46 -10.48
C GLU A 77 -1.20 4.16 -10.82
N ALA A 78 -2.26 3.89 -10.06
CA ALA A 78 -3.27 2.85 -10.28
C ALA A 78 -4.66 3.45 -10.05
N THR A 79 -4.92 4.61 -10.69
CA THR A 79 -6.12 5.43 -10.48
C THR A 79 -7.22 5.14 -11.49
N GLY A 80 -6.97 4.34 -12.53
CA GLY A 80 -7.96 4.00 -13.56
C GLY A 80 -7.42 3.14 -14.70
N GLU A 81 -8.26 2.84 -15.66
CA GLU A 81 -7.97 1.94 -16.79
C GLU A 81 -6.75 2.41 -17.64
N HIS A 82 -6.50 3.69 -17.71
CA HIS A 82 -5.35 4.25 -18.44
C HIS A 82 -4.01 3.80 -17.86
N CYS A 83 -3.97 3.34 -16.61
CA CYS A 83 -2.76 2.82 -15.97
C CYS A 83 -2.48 1.34 -16.31
N LEU A 84 -3.47 0.60 -16.83
CA LEU A 84 -3.42 -0.87 -16.88
C LEU A 84 -2.22 -1.41 -17.66
N ASP A 85 -1.89 -0.85 -18.83
CA ASP A 85 -0.78 -1.33 -19.64
C ASP A 85 0.58 -1.02 -19.00
N SER A 86 0.72 0.13 -18.35
CA SER A 86 1.90 0.49 -17.56
C SER A 86 2.10 -0.46 -16.38
N LEU A 87 1.02 -0.79 -15.67
CA LEU A 87 1.05 -1.75 -14.56
C LEU A 87 1.40 -3.17 -15.05
N LYS A 88 0.88 -3.62 -16.19
CA LYS A 88 1.24 -4.91 -16.82
C LYS A 88 2.73 -4.97 -17.11
N GLU A 89 3.27 -3.93 -17.70
CA GLU A 89 4.68 -3.86 -18.05
C GLU A 89 5.55 -3.94 -16.78
N THR A 90 5.19 -3.19 -15.74
CA THR A 90 5.87 -3.22 -14.44
C THR A 90 5.89 -4.62 -13.84
N ALA A 91 4.74 -5.31 -13.79
CA ALA A 91 4.65 -6.68 -13.28
C ALA A 91 5.53 -7.64 -14.09
N GLN A 92 5.47 -7.56 -15.42
CA GLN A 92 6.25 -8.42 -16.32
C GLN A 92 7.77 -8.24 -16.18
N ILE A 93 8.24 -6.99 -16.02
CA ILE A 93 9.68 -6.71 -15.82
C ILE A 93 10.18 -7.38 -14.55
N ILE A 94 9.41 -7.32 -13.46
CA ILE A 94 9.75 -7.95 -12.19
C ILE A 94 9.71 -9.48 -12.31
N GLN A 95 8.61 -10.03 -12.83
CA GLN A 95 8.37 -11.47 -12.94
C GLN A 95 9.36 -12.18 -13.87
N LYS A 96 9.79 -11.55 -14.96
CA LYS A 96 10.83 -12.07 -15.86
C LYS A 96 12.17 -12.36 -15.15
N GLN A 97 12.43 -11.74 -14.01
CA GLN A 97 13.61 -11.95 -13.18
C GLN A 97 13.38 -13.05 -12.11
N GLY A 98 12.16 -13.61 -12.04
CA GLY A 98 11.82 -14.73 -11.15
C GLY A 98 11.39 -14.34 -9.73
N ALA A 99 11.11 -13.07 -9.46
CA ALA A 99 10.47 -12.61 -8.23
C ALA A 99 8.94 -12.53 -8.40
N LYS A 100 8.20 -12.67 -7.29
CA LYS A 100 6.80 -12.30 -7.23
C LYS A 100 6.66 -10.79 -7.25
N ALA A 101 5.82 -10.24 -8.13
CA ALA A 101 5.57 -8.81 -8.27
C ALA A 101 4.42 -8.37 -7.35
N ILE A 102 4.70 -7.48 -6.42
CA ILE A 102 3.72 -6.92 -5.46
C ILE A 102 3.58 -5.42 -5.71
N LEU A 103 2.37 -4.95 -5.99
CA LEU A 103 2.10 -3.52 -6.14
C LEU A 103 1.84 -2.90 -4.76
N GLN A 104 2.66 -1.94 -4.33
CA GLN A 104 2.31 -1.18 -3.13
C GLN A 104 1.27 -0.11 -3.47
N ILE A 105 0.09 -0.18 -2.85
CA ILE A 105 -1.03 0.75 -3.05
C ILE A 105 -1.07 1.79 -1.94
N HIS A 106 -1.17 3.09 -2.32
CA HIS A 106 -0.82 4.21 -1.45
C HIS A 106 -1.72 5.44 -1.68
N HIS A 107 -1.93 6.19 -0.60
CA HIS A 107 -2.52 7.53 -0.61
C HIS A 107 -1.80 8.42 0.41
N GLY A 108 -1.36 9.60 0.00
CA GLY A 108 -0.55 10.50 0.84
C GLY A 108 -1.27 11.08 2.04
N GLY A 109 -2.60 11.23 1.97
CA GLY A 109 -3.36 11.89 3.04
C GLY A 109 -2.89 13.33 3.25
N SER A 110 -2.62 13.73 4.49
CA SER A 110 -2.10 15.07 4.81
C SER A 110 -0.72 15.36 4.22
N GLN A 111 0.03 14.33 3.83
CA GLN A 111 1.33 14.47 3.17
C GLN A 111 1.23 14.62 1.64
N ALA A 112 0.02 14.61 1.06
CA ALA A 112 -0.15 14.86 -0.36
C ALA A 112 0.33 16.28 -0.73
N MET A 113 0.91 16.43 -1.93
CA MET A 113 1.38 17.72 -2.43
C MET A 113 0.27 18.44 -3.18
N VAL A 114 -0.15 19.61 -2.71
CA VAL A 114 -1.27 20.38 -3.30
C VAL A 114 -1.04 20.66 -4.78
N GLU A 115 0.19 21.04 -5.15
CA GLU A 115 0.55 21.38 -6.52
C GLU A 115 0.53 20.22 -7.51
N LEU A 116 0.43 18.98 -7.02
CA LEU A 116 0.36 17.77 -7.85
C LEU A 116 -1.06 17.21 -7.94
N ASN A 117 -1.99 17.77 -7.18
CA ASN A 117 -3.34 17.26 -7.06
C ASN A 117 -4.36 18.33 -7.51
N ARG A 118 -5.46 17.91 -8.10
CA ARG A 118 -6.60 18.77 -8.45
C ARG A 118 -7.65 18.82 -7.36
N ARG A 119 -7.49 18.01 -6.30
CA ARG A 119 -8.39 17.93 -5.15
C ARG A 119 -7.69 18.42 -3.90
N ASP A 120 -8.48 18.84 -2.92
CA ASP A 120 -7.99 19.22 -1.59
C ASP A 120 -7.29 18.03 -0.92
N LYS A 121 -6.30 18.35 -0.11
CA LYS A 121 -5.70 17.36 0.80
C LYS A 121 -6.71 16.97 1.87
N ILE A 122 -6.88 15.68 2.08
CA ILE A 122 -7.74 15.12 3.11
C ILE A 122 -6.94 14.21 4.03
N SER A 123 -7.37 14.13 5.28
CA SER A 123 -6.80 13.27 6.31
C SER A 123 -7.91 12.73 7.21
N ALA A 124 -7.57 11.88 8.18
CA ALA A 124 -8.51 11.44 9.20
C ALA A 124 -9.16 12.61 9.94
N SER A 125 -8.37 13.61 10.32
CA SER A 125 -8.84 14.87 10.90
C SER A 125 -8.12 16.06 10.27
N ALA A 126 -8.67 17.25 10.43
CA ALA A 126 -8.04 18.46 9.92
C ALA A 126 -6.65 18.68 10.55
N SER A 127 -5.68 19.08 9.72
CA SER A 127 -4.31 19.43 10.12
C SER A 127 -3.98 20.80 9.52
N GLU A 128 -3.98 21.83 10.36
CA GLU A 128 -3.59 23.18 9.93
C GLU A 128 -2.13 23.22 9.45
N LYS A 129 -1.26 22.50 10.16
CA LYS A 129 0.17 22.39 9.84
C LYS A 129 0.39 21.90 8.41
N ASP A 130 -0.39 20.91 8.00
CA ASP A 130 -0.23 20.26 6.69
C ASP A 130 -1.19 20.85 5.64
N GLY A 131 -2.14 21.71 6.05
CA GLY A 131 -3.17 22.27 5.18
C GLY A 131 -4.14 21.19 4.68
N ALA A 132 -4.41 20.18 5.49
CA ALA A 132 -5.35 19.11 5.17
C ALA A 132 -6.67 19.31 5.93
N ARG A 133 -7.79 19.08 5.26
CA ARG A 133 -9.10 19.02 5.92
C ARG A 133 -9.46 17.59 6.34
N GLU A 134 -10.40 17.47 7.23
CA GLU A 134 -10.99 16.20 7.59
C GLU A 134 -11.76 15.60 6.40
N ALA A 135 -11.59 14.31 6.15
CA ALA A 135 -12.39 13.58 5.17
C ALA A 135 -13.83 13.41 5.68
N SER A 136 -14.82 13.72 4.85
CA SER A 136 -16.22 13.40 5.13
C SER A 136 -16.44 11.88 5.16
N ALA A 137 -17.56 11.44 5.75
CA ALA A 137 -17.91 10.00 5.77
C ALA A 137 -18.02 9.42 4.35
N ALA A 138 -18.56 10.16 3.40
CA ALA A 138 -18.66 9.73 2.00
C ALA A 138 -17.27 9.58 1.36
N GLU A 139 -16.35 10.52 1.63
CA GLU A 139 -14.98 10.43 1.12
C GLU A 139 -14.20 9.26 1.75
N VAL A 140 -14.47 8.89 2.99
CA VAL A 140 -13.88 7.69 3.60
C VAL A 140 -14.29 6.43 2.83
N GLU A 141 -15.55 6.30 2.45
CA GLU A 141 -16.03 5.18 1.62
C GLU A 141 -15.44 5.22 0.20
N GLU A 142 -15.30 6.41 -0.41
CA GLU A 142 -14.62 6.57 -1.71
C GLU A 142 -13.14 6.16 -1.63
N LEU A 143 -12.46 6.48 -0.54
CA LEU A 143 -11.07 6.08 -0.32
C LEU A 143 -10.95 4.55 -0.24
N ILE A 144 -11.81 3.88 0.53
CA ILE A 144 -11.86 2.41 0.61
C ILE A 144 -12.07 1.80 -0.78
N ALA A 145 -13.03 2.33 -1.53
CA ALA A 145 -13.31 1.88 -2.90
C ALA A 145 -12.11 2.10 -3.85
N SER A 146 -11.34 3.18 -3.67
CA SER A 146 -10.16 3.47 -4.49
C SER A 146 -9.02 2.49 -4.24
N PHE A 147 -8.81 2.05 -3.00
CA PHE A 147 -7.86 0.97 -2.70
C PHE A 147 -8.29 -0.36 -3.34
N ALA A 148 -9.58 -0.69 -3.29
CA ALA A 148 -10.12 -1.86 -3.97
C ALA A 148 -9.96 -1.78 -5.49
N GLN A 149 -10.22 -0.63 -6.10
CA GLN A 149 -10.00 -0.40 -7.54
C GLN A 149 -8.54 -0.58 -7.94
N ALA A 150 -7.60 -0.05 -7.16
CA ALA A 150 -6.18 -0.23 -7.41
C ALA A 150 -5.76 -1.71 -7.31
N ALA A 151 -6.33 -2.47 -6.37
CA ALA A 151 -6.11 -3.91 -6.27
C ALA A 151 -6.71 -4.67 -7.47
N ASP A 152 -7.89 -4.30 -7.98
CA ASP A 152 -8.48 -4.85 -9.19
C ASP A 152 -7.59 -4.61 -10.41
N LEU A 153 -7.08 -3.39 -10.57
CA LEU A 153 -6.13 -3.05 -11.63
C LEU A 153 -4.83 -3.87 -11.51
N ALA A 154 -4.27 -4.00 -10.31
CA ALA A 154 -3.07 -4.81 -10.07
C ALA A 154 -3.28 -6.27 -10.46
N LEU A 155 -4.39 -6.86 -10.05
CA LEU A 155 -4.75 -8.24 -10.37
C LEU A 155 -4.90 -8.44 -11.88
N ARG A 156 -5.61 -7.56 -12.56
CA ARG A 156 -5.82 -7.57 -14.02
C ARG A 156 -4.53 -7.28 -14.80
N ALA A 157 -3.63 -6.50 -14.22
CA ALA A 157 -2.29 -6.25 -14.74
C ALA A 157 -1.34 -7.45 -14.58
N GLY A 158 -1.73 -8.46 -13.81
CA GLY A 158 -0.96 -9.68 -13.62
C GLY A 158 0.07 -9.62 -12.48
N PHE A 159 -0.05 -8.67 -11.54
CA PHE A 159 0.70 -8.72 -10.29
C PHE A 159 0.35 -9.99 -9.50
N ASP A 160 1.32 -10.49 -8.73
CA ASP A 160 1.10 -11.62 -7.82
C ASP A 160 0.41 -11.19 -6.51
N GLY A 161 0.30 -9.89 -6.26
CA GLY A 161 -0.36 -9.36 -5.07
C GLY A 161 -0.25 -7.84 -4.95
N VAL A 162 -0.79 -7.33 -3.84
CA VAL A 162 -0.64 -5.94 -3.42
C VAL A 162 -0.10 -5.85 -1.99
N GLU A 163 0.58 -4.74 -1.67
CA GLU A 163 0.89 -4.35 -0.30
C GLU A 163 0.12 -3.06 0.03
N ILE A 164 -0.76 -3.12 1.02
CA ILE A 164 -1.50 -1.96 1.51
C ILE A 164 -0.57 -1.12 2.38
N HIS A 165 -0.38 0.15 2.01
CA HIS A 165 0.55 1.04 2.70
C HIS A 165 -0.09 1.72 3.90
N GLY A 166 -0.01 1.08 5.08
CA GLY A 166 -0.50 1.60 6.36
C GLY A 166 0.59 2.14 7.29
N ALA A 167 1.65 2.75 6.72
CA ALA A 167 2.85 3.16 7.46
C ALA A 167 3.28 4.60 7.13
N ASN A 168 4.39 5.04 7.73
CA ASN A 168 5.14 6.26 7.43
C ASN A 168 4.33 7.56 7.57
N GLY A 169 3.27 7.56 8.38
CA GLY A 169 2.41 8.71 8.60
C GLY A 169 1.53 9.07 7.40
N TYR A 170 1.33 8.17 6.43
CA TYR A 170 0.41 8.36 5.32
C TYR A 170 -1.04 8.04 5.69
N LEU A 171 -1.98 8.16 4.77
CA LEU A 171 -3.41 8.19 5.02
C LEU A 171 -3.91 7.11 5.97
N ILE A 172 -3.58 5.83 5.73
CA ILE A 172 -4.11 4.73 6.55
C ILE A 172 -3.58 4.82 7.98
N GLN A 173 -2.28 5.15 8.16
CA GLN A 173 -1.74 5.41 9.49
C GLN A 173 -2.38 6.64 10.13
N GLN A 174 -2.67 7.69 9.36
CA GLN A 174 -3.36 8.88 9.87
C GLN A 174 -4.75 8.56 10.46
N PHE A 175 -5.46 7.56 9.90
CA PHE A 175 -6.71 7.06 10.48
C PHE A 175 -6.49 6.19 11.72
N TYR A 176 -5.40 5.46 11.79
CA TYR A 176 -5.12 4.55 12.88
C TYR A 176 -4.51 5.24 14.11
N SER A 177 -3.63 6.22 13.93
CA SER A 177 -2.94 6.94 14.99
C SER A 177 -3.88 7.93 15.71
N ALA A 178 -3.92 7.89 17.05
CA ALA A 178 -4.64 8.87 17.86
C ALA A 178 -4.05 10.29 17.69
N GLN A 179 -2.75 10.40 17.41
CA GLN A 179 -2.08 11.67 17.17
C GLN A 179 -2.65 12.44 15.98
N SER A 180 -3.05 11.75 14.91
CA SER A 180 -3.62 12.34 13.69
C SER A 180 -5.13 12.19 13.57
N ASN A 181 -5.73 11.19 14.20
CA ASN A 181 -7.17 10.92 14.17
C ASN A 181 -7.85 11.41 15.46
N ARG A 182 -8.46 12.58 15.39
CA ARG A 182 -9.24 13.19 16.47
C ARG A 182 -10.75 13.18 16.19
N ARG A 183 -11.18 12.27 15.31
CA ARG A 183 -12.61 12.09 14.98
C ARG A 183 -13.38 11.54 16.18
N ASN A 184 -14.67 11.87 16.21
CA ASN A 184 -15.62 11.38 17.22
C ASN A 184 -16.76 10.55 16.61
N ASP A 185 -16.59 10.08 15.36
CA ASP A 185 -17.51 9.21 14.65
C ASP A 185 -17.01 7.75 14.66
N GLN A 186 -17.64 6.90 13.85
CA GLN A 186 -17.25 5.48 13.74
C GLN A 186 -15.81 5.21 13.26
N TRP A 187 -15.13 6.23 12.72
CA TRP A 187 -13.78 6.12 12.17
C TRP A 187 -12.70 6.62 13.14
N GLY A 188 -13.06 7.09 14.35
CA GLY A 188 -12.12 7.66 15.31
C GLY A 188 -12.55 7.50 16.76
N GLY A 189 -11.77 8.08 17.69
CA GLY A 189 -11.94 7.93 19.12
C GLY A 189 -11.30 6.65 19.66
N SER A 190 -12.07 5.59 19.91
CA SER A 190 -11.51 4.34 20.46
C SER A 190 -10.55 3.64 19.49
N LEU A 191 -9.69 2.77 20.02
CA LEU A 191 -8.77 1.97 19.22
C LEU A 191 -9.53 1.15 18.16
N GLU A 192 -10.65 0.53 18.53
CA GLU A 192 -11.49 -0.27 17.62
C GLU A 192 -12.01 0.58 16.47
N ASN A 193 -12.44 1.81 16.73
CA ASN A 193 -12.91 2.71 15.69
C ASN A 193 -11.77 3.15 14.77
N ARG A 194 -10.58 3.45 15.33
CA ARG A 194 -9.40 3.81 14.51
C ARG A 194 -8.92 2.64 13.64
N MET A 195 -9.10 1.39 14.09
CA MET A 195 -8.81 0.19 13.28
C MET A 195 -9.81 -0.03 12.13
N ARG A 196 -11.01 0.57 12.16
CA ARG A 196 -12.06 0.31 11.15
C ARG A 196 -11.59 0.64 9.73
N PHE A 197 -10.95 1.80 9.53
CA PHE A 197 -10.52 2.20 8.20
C PHE A 197 -9.45 1.25 7.61
N PRO A 198 -8.31 0.97 8.29
CA PRO A 198 -7.35 -0.01 7.79
C PRO A 198 -7.97 -1.39 7.53
N LEU A 199 -8.83 -1.88 8.42
CA LEU A 199 -9.48 -3.19 8.25
C LEU A 199 -10.51 -3.18 7.10
N ALA A 200 -11.27 -2.10 6.92
CA ALA A 200 -12.20 -1.95 5.80
C ALA A 200 -11.47 -1.93 4.44
N VAL A 201 -10.30 -1.30 4.37
CA VAL A 201 -9.44 -1.34 3.17
C VAL A 201 -8.99 -2.78 2.88
N VAL A 202 -8.55 -3.53 3.91
CA VAL A 202 -8.15 -4.94 3.74
C VAL A 202 -9.34 -5.79 3.27
N ASP A 203 -10.52 -5.62 3.87
CA ASP A 203 -11.73 -6.34 3.48
C ASP A 203 -12.13 -6.04 2.02
N ALA A 204 -12.06 -4.77 1.62
CA ALA A 204 -12.38 -4.38 0.24
C ALA A 204 -11.40 -4.97 -0.78
N VAL A 205 -10.10 -5.02 -0.45
CA VAL A 205 -9.08 -5.66 -1.29
C VAL A 205 -9.27 -7.19 -1.32
N ALA A 206 -9.62 -7.81 -0.20
CA ALA A 206 -9.93 -9.24 -0.13
C ALA A 206 -11.15 -9.60 -0.99
N ALA A 207 -12.19 -8.76 -0.97
CA ALA A 207 -13.38 -8.95 -1.82
C ALA A 207 -13.04 -8.89 -3.32
N VAL A 208 -12.06 -8.08 -3.74
CA VAL A 208 -11.56 -8.10 -5.13
C VAL A 208 -10.93 -9.45 -5.47
N ARG A 209 -10.06 -9.98 -4.60
CA ARG A 209 -9.45 -11.30 -4.75
C ARG A 209 -10.50 -12.39 -4.91
N GLU A 210 -11.52 -12.40 -4.06
CA GLU A 210 -12.63 -13.36 -4.11
C GLU A 210 -13.45 -13.24 -5.40
N LYS A 211 -13.82 -12.02 -5.81
CA LYS A 211 -14.55 -11.73 -7.06
C LYS A 211 -13.84 -12.34 -8.28
N HIS A 212 -12.52 -12.27 -8.31
CA HIS A 212 -11.70 -12.80 -9.40
C HIS A 212 -11.30 -14.27 -9.20
N GLN A 213 -11.69 -14.91 -8.08
CA GLN A 213 -11.35 -16.30 -7.73
C GLN A 213 -9.82 -16.55 -7.73
N ARG A 214 -9.04 -15.55 -7.32
CA ARG A 214 -7.58 -15.56 -7.31
C ARG A 214 -7.03 -15.76 -5.89
N ASN A 215 -7.30 -16.95 -5.31
CA ASN A 215 -6.82 -17.31 -3.96
C ASN A 215 -5.29 -17.22 -3.82
N ASP A 216 -4.58 -17.29 -4.94
CA ASP A 216 -3.13 -17.11 -5.03
C ASP A 216 -2.68 -15.64 -5.00
N PHE A 217 -3.60 -14.66 -5.02
CA PHE A 217 -3.25 -13.24 -4.96
C PHE A 217 -2.85 -12.85 -3.53
N ILE A 218 -1.61 -12.37 -3.36
CA ILE A 218 -1.03 -12.03 -2.07
C ILE A 218 -1.58 -10.67 -1.61
N ILE A 219 -2.05 -10.59 -0.37
CA ILE A 219 -2.44 -9.34 0.28
C ILE A 219 -1.48 -9.10 1.43
N GLY A 220 -0.57 -8.13 1.26
CA GLY A 220 0.35 -7.67 2.27
C GLY A 220 -0.14 -6.38 2.94
N TYR A 221 0.32 -6.12 4.15
CA TYR A 221 0.06 -4.87 4.85
C TYR A 221 1.35 -4.35 5.49
N ARG A 222 1.68 -3.10 5.22
CA ARG A 222 2.81 -2.40 5.83
C ARG A 222 2.33 -1.46 6.93
N PHE A 223 2.96 -1.52 8.08
CA PHE A 223 2.65 -0.68 9.23
C PHE A 223 3.92 -0.05 9.83
N SER A 224 3.76 1.06 10.53
CA SER A 224 4.77 1.61 11.44
C SER A 224 4.54 1.05 12.84
N PRO A 225 5.58 0.52 13.52
CA PRO A 225 5.38 -0.14 14.82
C PRO A 225 5.05 0.83 15.95
N GLU A 226 5.65 2.03 15.91
CA GLU A 226 5.50 3.05 16.95
C GLU A 226 5.62 4.45 16.33
N GLU A 227 5.07 5.44 17.03
CA GLU A 227 5.23 6.87 16.74
C GLU A 227 5.76 7.58 17.99
N ALA A 228 6.53 8.64 17.77
CA ALA A 228 6.96 9.53 18.84
C ALA A 228 5.79 10.43 19.28
N GLY A 229 5.77 10.80 20.55
CA GLY A 229 4.74 11.69 21.12
C GLY A 229 3.80 10.96 22.07
N GLU A 230 3.08 11.73 22.89
CA GLU A 230 2.21 11.20 23.96
C GLU A 230 1.03 10.41 23.38
N ASP A 231 0.46 10.86 22.26
CA ASP A 231 -0.66 10.22 21.56
C ASP A 231 -0.20 9.37 20.36
N GLY A 232 1.12 9.14 20.22
CA GLY A 232 1.68 8.32 19.15
C GLY A 232 1.32 6.84 19.29
N LEU A 233 1.31 6.13 18.17
CA LEU A 233 1.09 4.67 18.17
C LEU A 233 2.08 3.95 19.07
N THR A 234 1.56 3.01 19.84
CA THR A 234 2.34 2.13 20.71
C THR A 234 2.45 0.72 20.13
N MET A 235 3.47 -0.04 20.53
CA MET A 235 3.57 -1.47 20.19
C MET A 235 2.35 -2.28 20.63
N ALA A 236 1.66 -1.89 21.71
CA ALA A 236 0.44 -2.57 22.15
C ALA A 236 -0.71 -2.39 21.15
N GLU A 237 -0.91 -1.15 20.67
CA GLU A 237 -1.91 -0.86 19.61
C GLU A 237 -1.53 -1.54 18.30
N THR A 238 -0.27 -1.47 17.90
CA THR A 238 0.22 -2.17 16.70
C THR A 238 0.02 -3.69 16.80
N GLY A 239 0.24 -4.29 17.97
CA GLY A 239 -0.09 -5.68 18.25
C GLY A 239 -1.57 -5.98 18.03
N ALA A 240 -2.47 -5.13 18.54
CA ALA A 240 -3.92 -5.27 18.33
C ALA A 240 -4.31 -5.20 16.84
N LEU A 241 -3.68 -4.31 16.08
CA LEU A 241 -3.91 -4.23 14.63
C LEU A 241 -3.41 -5.52 13.93
N ILE A 242 -2.22 -6.02 14.27
CA ILE A 242 -1.69 -7.27 13.70
C ILE A 242 -2.63 -8.44 13.99
N ASP A 243 -3.10 -8.57 15.24
CA ASP A 243 -4.03 -9.63 15.65
C ASP A 243 -5.34 -9.57 14.85
N ALA A 244 -5.84 -8.36 14.57
CA ALA A 244 -7.03 -8.19 13.74
C ALA A 244 -6.76 -8.49 12.25
N LEU A 245 -5.59 -8.10 11.72
CA LEU A 245 -5.19 -8.33 10.33
C LEU A 245 -5.01 -9.82 10.01
N VAL A 246 -4.39 -10.59 10.93
CA VAL A 246 -4.16 -12.03 10.70
C VAL A 246 -5.43 -12.88 10.76
N GLN A 247 -6.54 -12.33 11.23
CA GLN A 247 -7.87 -12.96 11.18
C GLN A 247 -8.59 -12.70 9.85
N LYS A 248 -8.07 -11.80 9.01
CA LYS A 248 -8.65 -11.51 7.70
C LYS A 248 -8.31 -12.61 6.70
N PRO A 249 -9.18 -12.85 5.70
CA PRO A 249 -9.00 -13.91 4.72
C PRO A 249 -7.75 -13.72 3.84
#